data_5850f7a865aaea50da374aa2547093b7
#
_entry.id   5850f7a865aaea50da374aa2547093b7
#
_cell.length_a   1.000
_cell.length_b   1.000
_cell.length_c   1.000
_cell.angle_alpha   90.00
_cell.angle_beta   90.00
_cell.angle_gamma   90.00
#
_symmetry.space_group_name_H-M   'P 1'
#
loop_
_entity.id
_entity.type
_entity.pdbx_description
1 polymer ?
#
loop_
_entity_poly.entity_id
_entity_poly.type
_entity_poly.pdbx_seq_one_letter_code
_entity_poly.pdbx_strand_id
1 'polypeptide(L)'
;MELNTALQKLKEYEKRSFALYHASGLMYYDGATTAPKGSAGVRAITLGELSRISYEHTTAKESIEMLECLMAHSDELDPVTRRKASELYRDYERTHRVPIEEFVAHQQLCSEADSVWHEAKVKDDFSMFEPYLQKMFDSTKRMALYMEPDKRPYDTMLDNFERGLTASACDAFFDTLKKRLVPLMHKVVEHGDRVNDAPLRQSFPIAKQKELSSYLMDVMGIDRDHCILGETEHPFTTDFSKYDVRITTHYYENNFAASLYSVIHEGGHALYELHTGDELACSNLGRGASMAMHESQSRFYENIIGRSREFCGLIFPFVKKEFSPLLDGVSGEEFYRMINKSSPSLIRLEADELTYCLHIMIRYQLERAMIDGSITAHDLPHEWNRLYKEYLGVDVPSDKLGVLQDSHWANGNIGYFPSYAIGSAYGAQYYKEMSRDFDVKAALSAGELCKINRWMEDKIWKYGCMKDPMALFESVCGKFDPTCYADYLENKYSEIYGL
;
A
#
# COMPACT_ATOMS: atom_id res chain seq x y z
N MET A 1 -35.68 -17.63 1.96
CA MET A 1 -34.80 -18.84 2.02
C MET A 1 -34.74 -19.29 3.47
N GLU A 2 -34.61 -20.61 3.74
CA GLU A 2 -34.36 -21.09 5.11
C GLU A 2 -32.90 -20.92 5.49
N LEU A 3 -32.60 -20.62 6.77
CA LEU A 3 -31.23 -20.31 7.24
C LEU A 3 -30.22 -21.43 6.92
N ASN A 4 -30.56 -22.69 7.15
CA ASN A 4 -29.65 -23.81 6.84
C ASN A 4 -29.30 -23.90 5.35
N THR A 5 -30.26 -23.57 4.49
CA THR A 5 -30.03 -23.50 3.03
C THR A 5 -29.13 -22.33 2.68
N ALA A 6 -29.32 -21.17 3.32
CA ALA A 6 -28.46 -20.00 3.12
C ALA A 6 -27.00 -20.27 3.55
N LEU A 7 -26.79 -20.95 4.69
CA LEU A 7 -25.46 -21.35 5.16
C LEU A 7 -24.74 -22.32 4.22
N GLN A 8 -25.48 -23.27 3.62
CA GLN A 8 -24.89 -24.16 2.62
C GLN A 8 -24.52 -23.39 1.35
N LYS A 9 -25.41 -22.50 0.88
CA LYS A 9 -25.15 -21.67 -0.31
C LYS A 9 -23.99 -20.71 -0.11
N LEU A 10 -23.79 -20.18 1.09
CA LEU A 10 -22.63 -19.35 1.41
C LEU A 10 -21.32 -20.11 1.17
N LYS A 11 -21.22 -21.39 1.59
CA LYS A 11 -20.03 -22.22 1.35
C LYS A 11 -19.78 -22.46 -0.14
N GLU A 12 -20.84 -22.68 -0.92
CA GLU A 12 -20.73 -22.85 -2.38
C GLU A 12 -20.33 -21.53 -3.06
N TYR A 13 -20.91 -20.43 -2.59
CA TYR A 13 -20.59 -19.08 -3.05
C TYR A 13 -19.10 -18.73 -2.81
N GLU A 14 -18.61 -18.93 -1.58
CA GLU A 14 -17.21 -18.69 -1.23
C GLU A 14 -16.25 -19.53 -2.08
N LYS A 15 -16.54 -20.83 -2.22
CA LYS A 15 -15.71 -21.74 -3.05
C LYS A 15 -15.61 -21.26 -4.50
N ARG A 16 -16.72 -20.81 -5.08
CA ARG A 16 -16.73 -20.33 -6.47
C ARG A 16 -16.04 -18.97 -6.59
N SER A 17 -16.30 -18.05 -5.68
CA SER A 17 -15.65 -16.73 -5.63
C SER A 17 -14.14 -16.88 -5.50
N PHE A 18 -13.68 -17.75 -4.61
CA PHE A 18 -12.25 -18.06 -4.45
C PHE A 18 -11.63 -18.64 -5.72
N ALA A 19 -12.28 -19.59 -6.39
CA ALA A 19 -11.76 -20.18 -7.62
C ALA A 19 -11.62 -19.14 -8.74
N LEU A 20 -12.57 -18.22 -8.88
CA LEU A 20 -12.53 -17.12 -9.86
C LEU A 20 -11.43 -16.11 -9.53
N TYR A 21 -11.30 -15.74 -8.26
CA TYR A 21 -10.24 -14.86 -7.78
C TYR A 21 -8.86 -15.45 -8.05
N HIS A 22 -8.64 -16.71 -7.65
CA HIS A 22 -7.38 -17.44 -7.85
C HIS A 22 -6.99 -17.52 -9.32
N ALA A 23 -7.93 -17.93 -10.20
CA ALA A 23 -7.67 -18.04 -11.63
C ALA A 23 -7.30 -16.67 -12.26
N SER A 24 -8.04 -15.63 -11.94
CA SER A 24 -7.79 -14.26 -12.44
C SER A 24 -6.47 -13.71 -11.93
N GLY A 25 -6.17 -13.92 -10.65
CA GLY A 25 -4.93 -13.48 -10.01
C GLY A 25 -3.68 -14.15 -10.61
N LEU A 26 -3.75 -15.47 -10.85
CA LEU A 26 -2.66 -16.21 -11.52
C LEU A 26 -2.38 -15.68 -12.93
N MET A 27 -3.42 -15.38 -13.69
CA MET A 27 -3.27 -14.80 -15.04
C MET A 27 -2.72 -13.38 -15.00
N TYR A 28 -3.09 -12.60 -13.99
CA TYR A 28 -2.53 -11.27 -13.78
C TYR A 28 -1.02 -11.35 -13.44
N TYR A 29 -0.66 -12.19 -12.46
CA TYR A 29 0.73 -12.39 -12.05
C TYR A 29 1.60 -12.90 -13.21
N ASP A 30 1.14 -13.94 -13.94
CA ASP A 30 1.85 -14.45 -15.12
C ASP A 30 2.05 -13.34 -16.16
N GLY A 31 1.01 -12.54 -16.40
CA GLY A 31 1.06 -11.41 -17.33
C GLY A 31 2.08 -10.34 -16.96
N ALA A 32 2.28 -10.12 -15.67
CA ALA A 32 3.23 -9.13 -15.15
C ALA A 32 4.68 -9.65 -15.08
N THR A 33 4.88 -10.99 -15.07
CA THR A 33 6.19 -11.60 -14.80
C THR A 33 6.74 -12.43 -15.97
N THR A 34 6.08 -13.51 -16.36
CA THR A 34 6.65 -14.56 -17.21
C THR A 34 5.97 -14.71 -18.57
N ALA A 35 4.75 -14.24 -18.74
CA ALA A 35 3.99 -14.44 -19.98
C ALA A 35 4.65 -13.76 -21.19
N PRO A 36 4.71 -14.41 -22.34
CA PRO A 36 5.19 -13.78 -23.57
C PRO A 36 4.37 -12.53 -23.92
N LYS A 37 5.02 -11.46 -24.34
CA LYS A 37 4.34 -10.17 -24.70
C LYS A 37 3.20 -10.36 -25.72
N GLY A 38 3.35 -11.29 -26.67
CA GLY A 38 2.34 -11.58 -27.68
C GLY A 38 1.07 -12.25 -27.15
N SER A 39 1.05 -12.74 -25.88
CA SER A 39 -0.11 -13.39 -25.27
C SER A 39 -1.13 -12.39 -24.69
N ALA A 40 -0.81 -11.11 -24.61
CA ALA A 40 -1.60 -10.09 -23.91
C ALA A 40 -3.06 -10.04 -24.41
N GLY A 41 -3.30 -10.09 -25.73
CA GLY A 41 -4.65 -10.05 -26.31
C GLY A 41 -5.52 -11.25 -25.92
N VAL A 42 -4.96 -12.47 -25.95
CA VAL A 42 -5.70 -13.70 -25.55
C VAL A 42 -5.97 -13.70 -24.06
N ARG A 43 -5.01 -13.28 -23.24
CA ARG A 43 -5.17 -13.15 -21.78
C ARG A 43 -6.27 -12.13 -21.43
N ALA A 44 -6.32 -11.00 -22.13
CA ALA A 44 -7.36 -9.98 -21.91
C ALA A 44 -8.77 -10.54 -22.18
N ILE A 45 -8.95 -11.35 -23.25
CA ILE A 45 -10.22 -12.03 -23.55
C ILE A 45 -10.63 -12.96 -22.39
N THR A 46 -9.69 -13.76 -21.91
CA THR A 46 -9.97 -14.72 -20.82
C THR A 46 -10.29 -14.02 -19.51
N LEU A 47 -9.51 -12.98 -19.15
CA LEU A 47 -9.78 -12.16 -17.95
C LEU A 47 -11.14 -11.45 -18.03
N GLY A 48 -11.52 -10.96 -19.22
CA GLY A 48 -12.83 -10.36 -19.45
C GLY A 48 -13.97 -11.36 -19.23
N GLU A 49 -13.83 -12.60 -19.68
CA GLU A 49 -14.82 -13.64 -19.45
C GLU A 49 -14.89 -14.08 -17.97
N LEU A 50 -13.74 -14.23 -17.30
CA LEU A 50 -13.72 -14.50 -15.86
C LEU A 50 -14.37 -13.36 -15.04
N SER A 51 -14.13 -12.11 -15.42
CA SER A 51 -14.78 -10.95 -14.80
C SER A 51 -16.30 -10.97 -15.00
N ARG A 52 -16.77 -11.32 -16.20
CA ARG A 52 -18.20 -11.47 -16.48
C ARG A 52 -18.82 -12.56 -15.61
N ILE A 53 -18.19 -13.74 -15.52
CA ILE A 53 -18.66 -14.85 -14.67
C ILE A 53 -18.69 -14.44 -13.20
N SER A 54 -17.66 -13.71 -12.73
CA SER A 54 -17.60 -13.22 -11.37
C SER A 54 -18.73 -12.23 -11.07
N TYR A 55 -18.98 -11.28 -11.97
CA TYR A 55 -20.08 -10.33 -11.86
C TYR A 55 -21.42 -11.03 -11.79
N GLU A 56 -21.72 -11.96 -12.73
CA GLU A 56 -22.96 -12.73 -12.75
C GLU A 56 -23.14 -13.56 -11.46
N HIS A 57 -22.06 -14.11 -10.93
CA HIS A 57 -22.08 -14.85 -9.68
C HIS A 57 -22.40 -13.98 -8.47
N THR A 58 -21.78 -12.82 -8.37
CA THR A 58 -22.00 -11.90 -7.22
C THR A 58 -23.35 -11.20 -7.26
N THR A 59 -23.89 -10.92 -8.46
CA THR A 59 -25.16 -10.24 -8.65
C THR A 59 -26.36 -11.17 -8.90
N ALA A 60 -26.14 -12.49 -8.89
CA ALA A 60 -27.24 -13.45 -9.06
C ALA A 60 -28.31 -13.26 -7.98
N LYS A 61 -29.59 -13.31 -8.39
CA LYS A 61 -30.73 -13.21 -7.47
C LYS A 61 -30.60 -14.16 -6.28
N GLU A 62 -30.13 -15.38 -6.52
CA GLU A 62 -29.93 -16.39 -5.50
C GLU A 62 -28.84 -16.00 -4.49
N SER A 63 -27.77 -15.34 -4.94
CA SER A 63 -26.69 -14.82 -4.06
C SER A 63 -27.22 -13.70 -3.17
N ILE A 64 -28.04 -12.82 -3.74
CA ILE A 64 -28.67 -11.71 -3.00
C ILE A 64 -29.64 -12.25 -1.95
N GLU A 65 -30.56 -13.15 -2.32
CA GLU A 65 -31.52 -13.78 -1.39
C GLU A 65 -30.81 -14.54 -0.26
N MET A 66 -29.64 -15.16 -0.54
CA MET A 66 -28.80 -15.79 0.47
C MET A 66 -28.27 -14.76 1.46
N LEU A 67 -27.67 -13.66 0.98
CA LEU A 67 -27.11 -12.61 1.84
C LEU A 67 -28.19 -11.94 2.69
N GLU A 68 -29.35 -11.60 2.11
CA GLU A 68 -30.50 -11.04 2.82
C GLU A 68 -30.99 -11.98 3.94
N CYS A 69 -31.08 -13.29 3.66
CA CYS A 69 -31.45 -14.29 4.65
C CYS A 69 -30.45 -14.36 5.80
N LEU A 70 -29.12 -14.37 5.50
CA LEU A 70 -28.07 -14.42 6.52
C LEU A 70 -28.08 -13.15 7.38
N MET A 71 -28.29 -11.98 6.79
CA MET A 71 -28.38 -10.71 7.52
C MET A 71 -29.62 -10.65 8.42
N ALA A 72 -30.75 -11.17 7.95
CA ALA A 72 -31.98 -11.25 8.75
C ALA A 72 -31.84 -12.17 9.98
N HIS A 73 -30.95 -13.15 9.95
CA HIS A 73 -30.65 -14.09 11.04
C HIS A 73 -29.25 -13.85 11.67
N SER A 74 -28.73 -12.64 11.54
CA SER A 74 -27.35 -12.28 11.95
C SER A 74 -27.04 -12.69 13.41
N ASP A 75 -28.01 -12.58 14.32
CA ASP A 75 -27.83 -12.92 15.75
C ASP A 75 -27.69 -14.43 16.02
N GLU A 76 -28.14 -15.27 15.06
CA GLU A 76 -28.05 -16.73 15.13
C GLU A 76 -26.73 -17.27 14.56
N LEU A 77 -25.96 -16.42 13.87
CA LEU A 77 -24.71 -16.81 13.21
C LEU A 77 -23.51 -16.77 14.18
N ASP A 78 -22.58 -17.69 13.99
CA ASP A 78 -21.28 -17.58 14.64
C ASP A 78 -20.54 -16.31 14.17
N PRO A 79 -19.56 -15.81 14.95
CA PRO A 79 -18.90 -14.53 14.64
C PRO A 79 -18.24 -14.46 13.25
N VAL A 80 -17.63 -15.55 12.78
CA VAL A 80 -16.93 -15.59 11.49
C VAL A 80 -17.94 -15.55 10.36
N THR A 81 -18.96 -16.40 10.38
CA THR A 81 -20.04 -16.43 9.37
C THR A 81 -20.79 -15.10 9.33
N ARG A 82 -21.09 -14.52 10.49
CA ARG A 82 -21.71 -13.18 10.58
C ARG A 82 -20.86 -12.13 9.88
N ARG A 83 -19.56 -12.10 10.16
CA ARG A 83 -18.64 -11.12 9.54
C ARG A 83 -18.55 -11.33 8.03
N LYS A 84 -18.40 -12.58 7.56
CA LYS A 84 -18.41 -12.92 6.13
C LYS A 84 -19.64 -12.39 5.41
N ALA A 85 -20.82 -12.71 5.94
CA ALA A 85 -22.10 -12.26 5.37
C ALA A 85 -22.22 -10.73 5.38
N SER A 86 -21.84 -10.09 6.48
CA SER A 86 -21.90 -8.63 6.62
C SER A 86 -21.00 -7.91 5.61
N GLU A 87 -19.77 -8.38 5.37
CA GLU A 87 -18.87 -7.78 4.38
C GLU A 87 -19.41 -7.94 2.96
N LEU A 88 -19.83 -9.16 2.60
CA LEU A 88 -20.41 -9.43 1.27
C LEU A 88 -21.68 -8.62 1.03
N TYR A 89 -22.54 -8.49 2.04
CA TYR A 89 -23.79 -7.72 1.94
C TYR A 89 -23.52 -6.22 1.80
N ARG A 90 -22.55 -5.69 2.55
CA ARG A 90 -22.13 -4.29 2.43
C ARG A 90 -21.61 -3.96 1.03
N ASP A 91 -20.75 -4.83 0.47
CA ASP A 91 -20.20 -4.63 -0.87
C ASP A 91 -21.31 -4.68 -1.93
N TYR A 92 -22.28 -5.60 -1.78
CA TYR A 92 -23.46 -5.68 -2.62
C TYR A 92 -24.30 -4.39 -2.53
N GLU A 93 -24.67 -3.94 -1.32
CA GLU A 93 -25.50 -2.74 -1.15
C GLU A 93 -24.88 -1.51 -1.79
N ARG A 94 -23.58 -1.30 -1.58
CA ARG A 94 -22.86 -0.14 -2.14
C ARG A 94 -22.86 -0.17 -3.66
N THR A 95 -22.56 -1.33 -4.24
CA THR A 95 -22.56 -1.49 -5.70
C THR A 95 -23.95 -1.36 -6.29
N HIS A 96 -24.96 -1.94 -5.63
CA HIS A 96 -26.35 -1.95 -6.12
C HIS A 96 -27.00 -0.55 -6.11
N ARG A 97 -26.56 0.34 -5.22
CA ARG A 97 -27.07 1.74 -5.18
C ARG A 97 -26.60 2.57 -6.37
N VAL A 98 -25.57 2.16 -7.07
CA VAL A 98 -25.07 2.87 -8.24
C VAL A 98 -25.85 2.44 -9.48
N PRO A 99 -26.47 3.37 -10.23
CA PRO A 99 -27.12 3.04 -11.51
C PRO A 99 -26.12 2.39 -12.47
N ILE A 100 -26.55 1.33 -13.16
CA ILE A 100 -25.68 0.54 -14.03
C ILE A 100 -25.05 1.39 -15.13
N GLU A 101 -25.78 2.37 -15.66
CA GLU A 101 -25.32 3.27 -16.71
C GLU A 101 -24.17 4.16 -16.19
N GLU A 102 -24.27 4.65 -14.95
CA GLU A 102 -23.22 5.45 -14.30
C GLU A 102 -21.99 4.60 -14.01
N PHE A 103 -22.17 3.37 -13.53
CA PHE A 103 -21.08 2.42 -13.30
C PHE A 103 -20.33 2.11 -14.58
N VAL A 104 -21.04 1.76 -15.66
CA VAL A 104 -20.42 1.46 -16.98
C VAL A 104 -19.71 2.69 -17.53
N ALA A 105 -20.34 3.88 -17.46
CA ALA A 105 -19.71 5.13 -17.93
C ALA A 105 -18.43 5.46 -17.14
N HIS A 106 -18.43 5.21 -15.81
CA HIS A 106 -17.24 5.39 -14.98
C HIS A 106 -16.10 4.44 -15.38
N GLN A 107 -16.39 3.15 -15.60
CA GLN A 107 -15.39 2.17 -16.04
C GLN A 107 -14.79 2.50 -17.41
N GLN A 108 -15.63 2.95 -18.35
CA GLN A 108 -15.15 3.41 -19.66
C GLN A 108 -14.25 4.64 -19.53
N LEU A 109 -14.65 5.60 -18.69
CA LEU A 109 -13.86 6.79 -18.42
C LEU A 109 -12.50 6.46 -17.79
N CYS A 110 -12.42 5.50 -16.84
CA CYS A 110 -11.16 5.04 -16.28
C CYS A 110 -10.22 4.49 -17.36
N SER A 111 -10.74 3.64 -18.26
CA SER A 111 -9.93 3.07 -19.36
C SER A 111 -9.42 4.12 -20.33
N GLU A 112 -10.27 5.09 -20.69
CA GLU A 112 -9.89 6.19 -21.57
C GLU A 112 -8.88 7.13 -20.89
N ALA A 113 -9.14 7.49 -19.63
CA ALA A 113 -8.31 8.39 -18.85
C ALA A 113 -6.90 7.82 -18.61
N ASP A 114 -6.79 6.51 -18.33
CA ASP A 114 -5.48 5.84 -18.18
C ASP A 114 -4.66 5.88 -19.46
N SER A 115 -5.29 5.60 -20.60
CA SER A 115 -4.63 5.66 -21.91
C SER A 115 -4.15 7.07 -22.25
N VAL A 116 -5.00 8.09 -22.01
CA VAL A 116 -4.67 9.50 -22.26
C VAL A 116 -3.61 10.00 -21.28
N TRP A 117 -3.69 9.62 -20.00
CA TRP A 117 -2.66 9.94 -19.00
C TRP A 117 -1.29 9.43 -19.42
N HIS A 118 -1.22 8.17 -19.88
CA HIS A 118 0.04 7.58 -20.35
C HIS A 118 0.63 8.38 -21.52
N GLU A 119 -0.19 8.75 -22.50
CA GLU A 119 0.24 9.55 -23.65
C GLU A 119 0.68 10.97 -23.23
N ALA A 120 -0.09 11.64 -22.37
CA ALA A 120 0.20 12.96 -21.83
C ALA A 120 1.54 12.97 -21.07
N LYS A 121 1.79 11.93 -20.24
CA LYS A 121 3.05 11.76 -19.51
C LYS A 121 4.25 11.56 -20.45
N VAL A 122 4.10 10.76 -21.50
CA VAL A 122 5.16 10.55 -22.51
C VAL A 122 5.47 11.85 -23.24
N LYS A 123 4.44 12.64 -23.61
CA LYS A 123 4.58 13.91 -24.32
C LYS A 123 4.92 15.10 -23.44
N ASP A 124 4.85 14.94 -22.13
CA ASP A 124 4.97 16.02 -21.14
C ASP A 124 3.95 17.15 -21.38
N ASP A 125 2.69 16.78 -21.60
CA ASP A 125 1.60 17.69 -21.96
C ASP A 125 0.34 17.40 -21.13
N PHE A 126 0.20 18.11 -20.01
CA PHE A 126 -0.95 17.97 -19.11
C PHE A 126 -2.27 18.38 -19.77
N SER A 127 -2.26 19.29 -20.74
CA SER A 127 -3.47 19.78 -21.41
C SER A 127 -4.28 18.66 -22.10
N MET A 128 -3.62 17.58 -22.49
CA MET A 128 -4.27 16.38 -23.02
C MET A 128 -5.08 15.65 -21.96
N PHE A 129 -4.56 15.57 -20.72
CA PHE A 129 -5.18 14.82 -19.63
C PHE A 129 -6.18 15.66 -18.80
N GLU A 130 -6.00 16.98 -18.73
CA GLU A 130 -6.84 17.92 -17.98
C GLU A 130 -8.36 17.65 -18.10
N PRO A 131 -8.97 17.54 -19.30
CA PRO A 131 -10.40 17.33 -19.42
C PRO A 131 -10.86 15.94 -18.93
N TYR A 132 -10.02 14.93 -19.03
CA TYR A 132 -10.29 13.60 -18.50
C TYR A 132 -10.18 13.59 -16.97
N LEU A 133 -9.19 14.24 -16.42
CA LEU A 133 -8.99 14.36 -14.98
C LEU A 133 -10.18 15.05 -14.30
N GLN A 134 -10.69 16.18 -14.89
CA GLN A 134 -11.89 16.82 -14.36
C GLN A 134 -13.09 15.88 -14.37
N LYS A 135 -13.32 15.17 -15.48
CA LYS A 135 -14.40 14.18 -15.58
C LYS A 135 -14.24 13.04 -14.56
N MET A 136 -13.00 12.59 -14.29
CA MET A 136 -12.71 11.55 -13.30
C MET A 136 -13.13 12.00 -11.90
N PHE A 137 -12.74 13.20 -11.46
CA PHE A 137 -13.16 13.75 -10.16
C PHE A 137 -14.69 13.90 -10.08
N ASP A 138 -15.33 14.45 -11.11
CA ASP A 138 -16.79 14.63 -11.17
C ASP A 138 -17.53 13.28 -11.15
N SER A 139 -17.05 12.29 -11.90
CA SER A 139 -17.63 10.95 -11.94
C SER A 139 -17.46 10.22 -10.60
N THR A 140 -16.26 10.23 -10.01
CA THR A 140 -16.00 9.59 -8.72
C THR A 140 -16.84 10.24 -7.62
N LYS A 141 -17.03 11.56 -7.67
CA LYS A 141 -17.91 12.29 -6.75
C LYS A 141 -19.37 11.82 -6.86
N ARG A 142 -19.89 11.64 -8.09
CA ARG A 142 -21.24 11.09 -8.30
C ARG A 142 -21.36 9.65 -7.80
N MET A 143 -20.36 8.81 -8.10
CA MET A 143 -20.32 7.43 -7.60
C MET A 143 -20.40 7.39 -6.07
N ALA A 144 -19.62 8.22 -5.38
CA ALA A 144 -19.62 8.32 -3.93
C ALA A 144 -21.01 8.73 -3.36
N LEU A 145 -21.70 9.67 -4.02
CA LEU A 145 -23.04 10.10 -3.63
C LEU A 145 -24.11 9.00 -3.84
N TYR A 146 -23.96 8.15 -4.85
CA TYR A 146 -24.86 7.00 -5.01
C TYR A 146 -24.60 5.95 -3.92
N MET A 147 -23.33 5.65 -3.62
CA MET A 147 -22.95 4.65 -2.61
C MET A 147 -23.41 5.04 -1.21
N GLU A 148 -23.19 6.30 -0.82
CA GLU A 148 -23.42 6.82 0.53
C GLU A 148 -23.97 8.26 0.47
N PRO A 149 -25.26 8.45 0.18
CA PRO A 149 -25.83 9.77 -0.09
C PRO A 149 -25.79 10.73 1.11
N ASP A 150 -25.75 10.20 2.33
CA ASP A 150 -25.72 10.97 3.58
C ASP A 150 -24.31 11.36 4.04
N LYS A 151 -23.27 10.81 3.39
CA LYS A 151 -21.85 11.12 3.70
C LYS A 151 -21.30 12.19 2.75
N ARG A 152 -20.26 12.88 3.21
CA ARG A 152 -19.48 13.71 2.30
C ARG A 152 -18.80 12.82 1.25
N PRO A 153 -18.84 13.19 -0.03
CA PRO A 153 -18.27 12.35 -1.09
C PRO A 153 -16.82 11.90 -0.81
N TYR A 154 -15.98 12.78 -0.30
CA TYR A 154 -14.59 12.45 -0.02
C TYR A 154 -14.44 11.46 1.14
N ASP A 155 -15.30 11.54 2.17
CA ASP A 155 -15.30 10.54 3.25
C ASP A 155 -15.70 9.15 2.72
N THR A 156 -16.61 9.06 1.74
CA THR A 156 -16.96 7.81 1.07
C THR A 156 -15.80 7.27 0.23
N MET A 157 -15.03 8.15 -0.44
CA MET A 157 -13.85 7.75 -1.21
C MET A 157 -12.74 7.22 -0.30
N LEU A 158 -12.48 7.87 0.81
CA LEU A 158 -11.52 7.40 1.83
C LEU A 158 -11.93 6.04 2.42
N ASP A 159 -13.23 5.87 2.73
CA ASP A 159 -13.81 4.63 3.29
C ASP A 159 -13.69 3.43 2.33
N ASN A 160 -13.52 3.63 1.03
CA ASN A 160 -13.26 2.56 0.07
C ASN A 160 -11.90 1.87 0.30
N PHE A 161 -10.92 2.61 0.80
CA PHE A 161 -9.55 2.13 1.00
C PHE A 161 -9.24 1.86 2.48
N GLU A 162 -9.80 2.69 3.36
CA GLU A 162 -9.63 2.58 4.81
C GLU A 162 -10.98 2.81 5.49
N ARG A 163 -11.64 1.73 5.86
CA ARG A 163 -12.99 1.77 6.41
C ARG A 163 -13.07 2.66 7.66
N GLY A 164 -13.98 3.63 7.62
CA GLY A 164 -14.21 4.59 8.70
C GLY A 164 -13.30 5.79 8.68
N LEU A 165 -12.34 5.86 7.75
CA LEU A 165 -11.48 7.04 7.61
C LEU A 165 -12.29 8.23 7.08
N THR A 166 -12.05 9.41 7.65
CA THR A 166 -12.70 10.65 7.26
C THR A 166 -11.70 11.74 6.90
N ALA A 167 -12.13 12.70 6.10
CA ALA A 167 -11.32 13.88 5.78
C ALA A 167 -10.89 14.65 7.03
N SER A 168 -11.76 14.74 8.04
CA SER A 168 -11.41 15.39 9.31
C SER A 168 -10.29 14.69 10.08
N ALA A 169 -10.27 13.35 10.05
CA ALA A 169 -9.18 12.57 10.65
C ALA A 169 -7.87 12.77 9.86
N CYS A 170 -7.94 12.77 8.53
CA CYS A 170 -6.79 13.06 7.67
C CYS A 170 -6.26 14.48 7.88
N ASP A 171 -7.13 15.49 8.00
CA ASP A 171 -6.72 16.87 8.28
C ASP A 171 -5.91 16.96 9.57
N ALA A 172 -6.43 16.40 10.67
CA ALA A 172 -5.75 16.40 11.96
C ALA A 172 -4.39 15.67 11.90
N PHE A 173 -4.33 14.57 11.18
CA PHE A 173 -3.11 13.79 10.95
C PHE A 173 -2.07 14.58 10.16
N PHE A 174 -2.43 15.05 8.97
CA PHE A 174 -1.50 15.78 8.10
C PHE A 174 -1.08 17.14 8.65
N ASP A 175 -1.97 17.85 9.36
CA ASP A 175 -1.61 19.08 10.06
C ASP A 175 -0.55 18.86 11.14
N THR A 176 -0.62 17.75 11.86
CA THR A 176 0.39 17.36 12.85
C THR A 176 1.74 17.10 12.16
N LEU A 177 1.74 16.30 11.09
CA LEU A 177 2.95 15.98 10.33
C LEU A 177 3.55 17.22 9.68
N LYS A 178 2.74 18.08 9.04
CA LYS A 178 3.21 19.32 8.40
C LYS A 178 3.99 20.18 9.36
N LYS A 179 3.42 20.44 10.54
CA LYS A 179 4.03 21.32 11.56
C LYS A 179 5.40 20.83 12.04
N ARG A 180 5.62 19.51 12.01
CA ARG A 180 6.83 18.90 12.56
C ARG A 180 7.82 18.50 11.48
N LEU A 181 7.38 17.86 10.40
CA LEU A 181 8.27 17.27 9.40
C LEU A 181 8.79 18.29 8.37
N VAL A 182 8.02 19.32 8.01
CA VAL A 182 8.52 20.36 7.09
C VAL A 182 9.72 21.10 7.66
N PRO A 183 9.70 21.61 8.93
CA PRO A 183 10.89 22.21 9.52
C PRO A 183 12.06 21.24 9.70
N LEU A 184 11.78 19.96 10.01
CA LEU A 184 12.81 18.92 10.12
C LEU A 184 13.50 18.70 8.78
N MET A 185 12.72 18.54 7.70
CA MET A 185 13.23 18.36 6.34
C MET A 185 14.15 19.51 5.93
N HIS A 186 13.78 20.77 6.18
CA HIS A 186 14.65 21.90 5.89
C HIS A 186 15.98 21.83 6.65
N LYS A 187 15.97 21.48 7.94
CA LYS A 187 17.19 21.28 8.71
C LYS A 187 18.05 20.14 8.16
N VAL A 188 17.42 19.03 7.76
CA VAL A 188 18.13 17.88 7.15
C VAL A 188 18.80 18.30 5.84
N VAL A 189 18.13 19.09 5.01
CA VAL A 189 18.71 19.62 3.75
C VAL A 189 19.91 20.52 4.02
N GLU A 190 19.82 21.42 5.01
CA GLU A 190 20.94 22.31 5.40
C GLU A 190 22.18 21.51 5.85
N HIS A 191 22.00 20.28 6.32
CA HIS A 191 23.07 19.40 6.83
C HIS A 191 23.30 18.17 5.93
N GLY A 192 22.83 18.21 4.69
CA GLY A 192 22.88 17.08 3.75
C GLY A 192 24.29 16.55 3.45
N ASP A 193 25.31 17.38 3.60
CA ASP A 193 26.73 17.05 3.46
C ASP A 193 27.26 16.11 4.56
N ARG A 194 26.55 16.00 5.69
CA ARG A 194 26.93 15.11 6.82
C ARG A 194 26.76 13.62 6.52
N VAL A 195 26.04 13.28 5.44
CA VAL A 195 25.81 11.88 5.02
C VAL A 195 26.28 11.70 3.59
N ASN A 196 27.41 11.00 3.42
CA ASN A 196 27.96 10.66 2.11
C ASN A 196 27.48 9.28 1.68
N ASP A 197 26.63 9.20 0.65
CA ASP A 197 26.10 7.97 0.06
C ASP A 197 26.80 7.53 -1.23
N ALA A 198 27.90 8.18 -1.60
CA ALA A 198 28.64 7.86 -2.82
C ALA A 198 29.06 6.37 -2.96
N PRO A 199 29.41 5.65 -1.87
CA PRO A 199 29.70 4.21 -1.97
C PRO A 199 28.52 3.36 -2.45
N LEU A 200 27.28 3.81 -2.29
CA LEU A 200 26.07 3.10 -2.75
C LEU A 200 25.74 3.34 -4.24
N ARG A 201 26.48 4.25 -4.91
CA ARG A 201 26.23 4.63 -6.31
C ARG A 201 27.16 3.95 -7.31
N GLN A 202 27.71 2.81 -6.94
CA GLN A 202 28.58 2.00 -7.78
C GLN A 202 27.76 0.98 -8.60
N SER A 203 28.42 0.21 -9.47
CA SER A 203 27.78 -0.89 -10.20
C SER A 203 27.80 -2.16 -9.35
N PHE A 204 26.64 -2.62 -8.94
CA PHE A 204 26.44 -3.81 -8.11
C PHE A 204 25.87 -4.96 -8.95
N PRO A 205 26.56 -6.10 -9.09
CA PRO A 205 26.13 -7.18 -9.97
C PRO A 205 24.74 -7.73 -9.60
N ILE A 206 23.84 -7.82 -10.57
CA ILE A 206 22.48 -8.32 -10.38
C ILE A 206 22.44 -9.72 -9.75
N ALA A 207 23.35 -10.61 -10.15
CA ALA A 207 23.44 -11.95 -9.56
C ALA A 207 23.62 -11.91 -8.04
N LYS A 208 24.43 -10.95 -7.54
CA LYS A 208 24.67 -10.75 -6.10
C LYS A 208 23.46 -10.11 -5.40
N GLN A 209 22.75 -9.24 -6.09
CA GLN A 209 21.49 -8.72 -5.57
C GLN A 209 20.43 -9.83 -5.41
N LYS A 210 20.39 -10.81 -6.32
CA LYS A 210 19.49 -11.99 -6.21
C LYS A 210 19.85 -12.87 -5.01
N GLU A 211 21.15 -13.09 -4.74
CA GLU A 211 21.62 -13.78 -3.54
C GLU A 211 21.23 -13.03 -2.26
N LEU A 212 21.38 -11.70 -2.25
CA LEU A 212 20.92 -10.83 -1.16
C LEU A 212 19.42 -10.92 -0.94
N SER A 213 18.63 -10.89 -2.00
CA SER A 213 17.15 -11.02 -1.92
C SER A 213 16.74 -12.34 -1.27
N SER A 214 17.38 -13.45 -1.65
CA SER A 214 17.14 -14.75 -1.01
C SER A 214 17.51 -14.73 0.47
N TYR A 215 18.66 -14.19 0.82
CA TYR A 215 19.08 -14.04 2.21
C TYR A 215 18.10 -13.20 3.04
N LEU A 216 17.58 -12.10 2.48
CA LEU A 216 16.61 -11.24 3.17
C LEU A 216 15.30 -11.96 3.46
N MET A 217 14.78 -12.76 2.51
CA MET A 217 13.58 -13.56 2.76
C MET A 217 13.79 -14.55 3.90
N ASP A 218 14.97 -15.17 3.99
CA ASP A 218 15.31 -16.10 5.07
C ASP A 218 15.43 -15.35 6.42
N VAL A 219 16.10 -14.17 6.44
CA VAL A 219 16.19 -13.31 7.63
C VAL A 219 14.82 -12.85 8.12
N MET A 220 13.91 -12.53 7.21
CA MET A 220 12.53 -12.15 7.55
C MET A 220 11.68 -13.33 8.02
N GLY A 221 12.15 -14.57 7.83
CA GLY A 221 11.41 -15.78 8.19
C GLY A 221 10.23 -16.08 7.25
N ILE A 222 10.35 -15.68 5.99
CA ILE A 222 9.33 -15.94 4.98
C ILE A 222 9.39 -17.42 4.57
N ASP A 223 8.26 -18.12 4.72
CA ASP A 223 8.12 -19.52 4.35
C ASP A 223 8.21 -19.69 2.83
N ARG A 224 9.27 -20.34 2.35
CA ARG A 224 9.58 -20.56 0.93
C ARG A 224 8.69 -21.63 0.27
N ASP A 225 8.01 -22.45 1.04
CA ASP A 225 7.02 -23.40 0.52
C ASP A 225 5.70 -22.70 0.18
N HIS A 226 5.45 -21.53 0.76
CA HIS A 226 4.23 -20.75 0.56
C HIS A 226 4.45 -19.36 -0.06
N CYS A 227 5.72 -18.94 -0.25
CA CYS A 227 6.03 -17.63 -0.85
C CYS A 227 7.19 -17.73 -1.84
N ILE A 228 7.02 -17.15 -3.01
CA ILE A 228 8.07 -17.04 -4.04
C ILE A 228 8.38 -15.60 -4.37
N LEU A 229 9.62 -15.35 -4.84
CA LEU A 229 10.07 -14.06 -5.35
C LEU A 229 10.19 -14.11 -6.87
N GLY A 230 9.45 -13.24 -7.55
CA GLY A 230 9.53 -12.98 -9.00
C GLY A 230 10.28 -11.68 -9.32
N GLU A 231 10.45 -11.43 -10.62
CA GLU A 231 11.05 -10.20 -11.14
C GLU A 231 10.06 -9.47 -12.06
N THR A 232 9.87 -8.16 -11.85
CA THR A 232 8.95 -7.33 -12.64
C THR A 232 9.46 -5.89 -12.71
N GLU A 233 8.93 -5.09 -13.63
CA GLU A 233 9.28 -3.68 -13.76
C GLU A 233 8.86 -2.85 -12.54
N HIS A 234 7.67 -3.14 -11.99
CA HIS A 234 7.14 -2.50 -10.80
C HIS A 234 6.87 -3.56 -9.73
N PRO A 235 7.64 -3.58 -8.63
CA PRO A 235 7.45 -4.52 -7.53
C PRO A 235 6.02 -4.50 -6.97
N PHE A 236 5.52 -5.68 -6.62
CA PHE A 236 4.21 -5.84 -5.97
C PHE A 236 4.13 -7.18 -5.23
N THR A 237 3.22 -7.25 -4.27
CA THR A 237 2.79 -8.49 -3.62
C THR A 237 1.40 -8.85 -4.10
N THR A 238 1.16 -10.12 -4.37
CA THR A 238 -0.16 -10.69 -4.58
C THR A 238 -0.29 -11.99 -3.80
N ASP A 239 -1.48 -12.23 -3.27
CA ASP A 239 -1.84 -13.48 -2.62
C ASP A 239 -2.91 -14.21 -3.44
N PHE A 240 -2.86 -15.52 -3.40
CA PHE A 240 -3.96 -16.38 -3.89
C PHE A 240 -4.62 -17.08 -2.71
N SER A 241 -3.87 -17.23 -1.65
CA SER A 241 -4.27 -17.64 -0.31
C SER A 241 -3.06 -17.56 0.61
N LYS A 242 -3.24 -17.76 1.92
CA LYS A 242 -2.10 -17.88 2.84
C LYS A 242 -1.09 -19.00 2.50
N TYR A 243 -1.42 -19.87 1.56
CA TYR A 243 -0.56 -20.98 1.08
C TYR A 243 0.12 -20.69 -0.27
N ASP A 244 -0.20 -19.57 -0.91
CA ASP A 244 0.44 -19.12 -2.15
C ASP A 244 0.44 -17.59 -2.18
N VAL A 245 1.53 -17.00 -1.70
CA VAL A 245 1.81 -15.57 -1.74
C VAL A 245 2.99 -15.33 -2.67
N ARG A 246 2.93 -14.29 -3.50
CA ARG A 246 3.98 -14.00 -4.45
C ARG A 246 4.40 -12.55 -4.36
N ILE A 247 5.70 -12.35 -4.11
CA ILE A 247 6.32 -11.05 -4.10
C ILE A 247 7.18 -10.88 -5.34
N THR A 248 7.36 -9.64 -5.76
CA THR A 248 8.22 -9.32 -6.90
C THR A 248 9.20 -8.21 -6.54
N THR A 249 10.31 -8.14 -7.27
CA THR A 249 11.29 -7.06 -7.14
C THR A 249 11.82 -6.64 -8.51
N HIS A 250 12.60 -5.57 -8.54
CA HIS A 250 13.37 -5.15 -9.71
C HIS A 250 14.82 -4.90 -9.33
N TYR A 251 15.75 -5.25 -10.22
CA TYR A 251 17.18 -5.12 -9.99
C TYR A 251 17.80 -4.03 -10.86
N TYR A 252 18.53 -3.12 -10.24
CA TYR A 252 19.30 -2.07 -10.91
C TYR A 252 20.77 -2.21 -10.57
N GLU A 253 21.66 -2.28 -11.56
CA GLU A 253 23.10 -2.37 -11.31
C GLU A 253 23.65 -1.18 -10.49
N ASN A 254 23.09 0.01 -10.72
CA ASN A 254 23.53 1.26 -10.07
C ASN A 254 22.75 1.62 -8.79
N ASN A 255 21.84 0.76 -8.33
CA ASN A 255 21.01 1.01 -7.14
C ASN A 255 20.54 -0.31 -6.50
N PHE A 256 21.45 -1.02 -5.83
CA PHE A 256 21.06 -2.27 -5.15
C PHE A 256 20.12 -2.05 -3.96
N ALA A 257 20.14 -0.86 -3.37
CA ALA A 257 19.25 -0.51 -2.27
C ALA A 257 17.77 -0.57 -2.70
N ALA A 258 17.46 -0.31 -3.98
CA ALA A 258 16.11 -0.44 -4.50
C ALA A 258 15.58 -1.87 -4.36
N SER A 259 16.34 -2.88 -4.83
CA SER A 259 15.94 -4.29 -4.69
C SER A 259 15.95 -4.77 -3.25
N LEU A 260 16.93 -4.34 -2.45
CA LEU A 260 17.02 -4.68 -1.02
C LEU A 260 15.74 -4.24 -0.29
N TYR A 261 15.36 -2.97 -0.40
CA TYR A 261 14.19 -2.44 0.31
C TYR A 261 12.86 -2.85 -0.32
N SER A 262 12.81 -3.07 -1.63
CA SER A 262 11.66 -3.68 -2.29
C SER A 262 11.35 -5.08 -1.74
N VAL A 263 12.36 -5.94 -1.60
CA VAL A 263 12.16 -7.28 -1.03
C VAL A 263 11.68 -7.22 0.42
N ILE A 264 12.20 -6.31 1.22
CA ILE A 264 11.76 -6.13 2.61
C ILE A 264 10.33 -5.58 2.66
N HIS A 265 9.98 -4.62 1.81
CA HIS A 265 8.65 -4.03 1.69
C HIS A 265 7.62 -5.09 1.30
N GLU A 266 7.84 -5.75 0.17
CA GLU A 266 6.94 -6.80 -0.32
C GLU A 266 6.90 -8.00 0.64
N GLY A 267 8.02 -8.30 1.30
CA GLY A 267 8.10 -9.30 2.37
C GLY A 267 7.22 -8.95 3.57
N GLY A 268 7.11 -7.66 3.92
CA GLY A 268 6.20 -7.19 4.97
C GLY A 268 4.73 -7.44 4.62
N HIS A 269 4.33 -7.18 3.39
CA HIS A 269 3.01 -7.54 2.85
C HIS A 269 2.79 -9.06 2.88
N ALA A 270 3.78 -9.82 2.41
CA ALA A 270 3.69 -11.28 2.38
C ALA A 270 3.51 -11.90 3.75
N LEU A 271 4.25 -11.42 4.76
CA LEU A 271 4.11 -11.91 6.15
C LEU A 271 2.68 -11.74 6.68
N TYR A 272 2.00 -10.65 6.32
CA TYR A 272 0.60 -10.48 6.70
C TYR A 272 -0.29 -11.54 6.07
N GLU A 273 -0.20 -11.75 4.76
CA GLU A 273 -1.04 -12.71 4.04
C GLU A 273 -0.76 -14.17 4.43
N LEU A 274 0.51 -14.52 4.66
CA LEU A 274 0.92 -15.87 5.09
C LEU A 274 0.38 -16.27 6.47
N HIS A 275 0.08 -15.30 7.35
CA HIS A 275 -0.25 -15.54 8.76
C HIS A 275 -1.69 -15.18 9.13
N THR A 276 -2.59 -15.01 8.16
CA THR A 276 -4.03 -14.91 8.42
C THR A 276 -4.55 -16.20 9.06
N GLY A 277 -5.61 -16.10 9.92
CA GLY A 277 -6.16 -17.25 10.63
C GLY A 277 -6.61 -18.37 9.69
N ASP A 278 -6.39 -19.64 10.08
CA ASP A 278 -6.73 -20.80 9.25
C ASP A 278 -8.23 -20.85 8.93
N GLU A 279 -9.08 -20.43 9.88
CA GLU A 279 -10.54 -20.37 9.73
C GLU A 279 -11.01 -19.31 8.72
N LEU A 280 -10.11 -18.38 8.34
CA LEU A 280 -10.37 -17.32 7.38
C LEU A 280 -9.87 -17.67 5.97
N ALA A 281 -8.99 -18.67 5.88
CA ALA A 281 -8.36 -19.05 4.61
C ALA A 281 -9.38 -19.31 3.50
N CYS A 282 -9.07 -18.89 2.29
CA CYS A 282 -9.93 -19.06 1.10
C CYS A 282 -11.33 -18.40 1.21
N SER A 283 -11.51 -17.44 2.12
CA SER A 283 -12.74 -16.65 2.25
C SER A 283 -12.48 -15.17 2.02
N ASN A 284 -13.53 -14.37 1.93
CA ASN A 284 -13.44 -12.91 1.82
C ASN A 284 -12.79 -12.22 3.03
N LEU A 285 -12.58 -12.94 4.14
CA LEU A 285 -11.91 -12.43 5.34
C LEU A 285 -10.43 -12.83 5.45
N GLY A 286 -9.95 -13.76 4.62
CA GLY A 286 -8.59 -14.29 4.67
C GLY A 286 -7.54 -13.42 3.98
N ARG A 287 -7.62 -12.10 4.19
CA ARG A 287 -6.71 -11.09 3.64
C ARG A 287 -6.50 -9.93 4.61
N GLY A 288 -5.56 -9.02 4.33
CA GLY A 288 -5.35 -7.84 5.15
C GLY A 288 -6.58 -6.93 5.26
N ALA A 289 -6.79 -6.32 6.43
CA ALA A 289 -8.05 -5.66 6.80
C ALA A 289 -8.37 -4.39 5.99
N SER A 290 -7.35 -3.69 5.48
CA SER A 290 -7.48 -2.48 4.65
C SER A 290 -6.16 -2.13 3.97
N MET A 291 -6.18 -1.11 3.09
CA MET A 291 -4.97 -0.63 2.42
C MET A 291 -3.96 -0.04 3.40
N ALA A 292 -4.38 0.77 4.38
CA ALA A 292 -3.46 1.32 5.36
C ALA A 292 -2.93 0.25 6.34
N MET A 293 -3.76 -0.72 6.74
CA MET A 293 -3.31 -1.85 7.55
C MET A 293 -2.29 -2.70 6.79
N HIS A 294 -2.50 -2.91 5.49
CA HIS A 294 -1.59 -3.67 4.64
C HIS A 294 -0.25 -2.92 4.44
N GLU A 295 -0.34 -1.62 4.09
CA GLU A 295 0.84 -0.77 3.96
C GLU A 295 1.58 -0.57 5.30
N SER A 296 0.88 -0.69 6.43
CA SER A 296 1.56 -0.61 7.73
C SER A 296 2.53 -1.76 7.96
N GLN A 297 2.29 -2.93 7.35
CA GLN A 297 3.20 -4.07 7.45
C GLN A 297 4.44 -3.85 6.57
N SER A 298 4.24 -3.47 5.31
CA SER A 298 5.35 -3.18 4.39
C SER A 298 6.25 -2.07 4.91
N ARG A 299 5.65 -0.93 5.34
CA ARG A 299 6.41 0.21 5.87
C ARG A 299 7.05 -0.06 7.23
N PHE A 300 6.41 -0.86 8.07
CA PHE A 300 7.02 -1.31 9.31
C PHE A 300 8.31 -2.09 9.03
N TYR A 301 8.24 -3.11 8.16
CA TYR A 301 9.42 -3.90 7.84
C TYR A 301 10.45 -3.13 7.00
N GLU A 302 10.05 -2.33 6.03
CA GLU A 302 10.96 -1.54 5.20
C GLU A 302 11.69 -0.46 6.00
N ASN A 303 10.91 0.41 6.69
CA ASN A 303 11.44 1.64 7.23
C ASN A 303 11.82 1.53 8.70
N ILE A 304 10.93 0.98 9.54
CA ILE A 304 11.13 1.00 10.98
C ILE A 304 12.09 -0.12 11.40
N ILE A 305 11.93 -1.31 10.83
CA ILE A 305 12.82 -2.44 11.06
C ILE A 305 14.02 -2.39 10.12
N GLY A 306 13.79 -2.45 8.82
CA GLY A 306 14.81 -2.63 7.77
C GLY A 306 15.84 -1.50 7.67
N ARG A 307 15.40 -0.28 8.01
CA ARG A 307 16.28 0.89 8.05
C ARG A 307 16.74 1.25 9.48
N SER A 308 16.47 0.39 10.47
CA SER A 308 17.02 0.58 11.83
C SER A 308 18.52 0.30 11.86
N ARG A 309 19.21 0.89 12.82
CA ARG A 309 20.66 0.67 13.05
C ARG A 309 20.95 -0.80 13.33
N GLU A 310 20.10 -1.43 14.13
CA GLU A 310 20.22 -2.82 14.54
C GLU A 310 20.09 -3.78 13.37
N PHE A 311 19.07 -3.60 12.53
CA PHE A 311 18.86 -4.44 11.34
C PHE A 311 19.93 -4.20 10.28
N CYS A 312 20.31 -2.93 10.01
CA CYS A 312 21.42 -2.62 9.12
C CYS A 312 22.72 -3.30 9.60
N GLY A 313 22.98 -3.28 10.91
CA GLY A 313 24.12 -3.98 11.51
C GLY A 313 24.04 -5.49 11.35
N LEU A 314 22.87 -6.08 11.43
CA LEU A 314 22.62 -7.51 11.26
C LEU A 314 22.93 -7.97 9.81
N ILE A 315 22.42 -7.25 8.81
CA ILE A 315 22.55 -7.67 7.41
C ILE A 315 23.88 -7.23 6.77
N PHE A 316 24.53 -6.18 7.28
CA PHE A 316 25.69 -5.58 6.64
C PHE A 316 26.89 -6.53 6.46
N PRO A 317 27.21 -7.46 7.36
CA PRO A 317 28.27 -8.44 7.12
C PRO A 317 28.04 -9.26 5.85
N PHE A 318 26.80 -9.67 5.57
CA PHE A 318 26.43 -10.36 4.34
C PHE A 318 26.53 -9.43 3.13
N VAL A 319 25.93 -8.24 3.21
CA VAL A 319 25.98 -7.22 2.14
C VAL A 319 27.43 -6.90 1.75
N LYS A 320 28.29 -6.65 2.74
CA LYS A 320 29.71 -6.34 2.53
C LYS A 320 30.45 -7.49 1.85
N LYS A 321 30.21 -8.73 2.29
CA LYS A 321 30.81 -9.93 1.69
C LYS A 321 30.41 -10.08 0.22
N GLU A 322 29.11 -9.96 -0.07
CA GLU A 322 28.59 -10.16 -1.43
C GLU A 322 29.08 -9.07 -2.40
N PHE A 323 29.22 -7.85 -1.92
CA PHE A 323 29.64 -6.71 -2.75
C PHE A 323 31.11 -6.29 -2.56
N SER A 324 31.96 -7.16 -1.99
CA SER A 324 33.42 -6.94 -1.99
C SER A 324 33.95 -6.91 -3.43
N PRO A 325 34.91 -5.99 -3.78
CA PRO A 325 35.53 -5.00 -2.89
C PRO A 325 34.82 -3.65 -2.79
N LEU A 326 33.64 -3.48 -3.37
CA LEU A 326 32.94 -2.19 -3.50
C LEU A 326 32.64 -1.54 -2.14
N LEU A 327 32.33 -2.33 -1.12
CA LEU A 327 31.99 -1.87 0.23
C LEU A 327 33.06 -2.18 1.30
N ASP A 328 34.27 -2.59 0.92
CA ASP A 328 35.31 -3.00 1.88
C ASP A 328 35.70 -1.88 2.86
N GLY A 329 35.69 -0.63 2.38
CA GLY A 329 36.00 0.55 3.19
C GLY A 329 34.85 1.06 4.04
N VAL A 330 33.62 0.47 3.92
CA VAL A 330 32.42 0.92 4.61
C VAL A 330 32.26 0.15 5.92
N SER A 331 31.92 0.86 6.99
CA SER A 331 31.50 0.31 8.28
C SER A 331 29.98 0.11 8.33
N GLY A 332 29.48 -0.70 9.28
CA GLY A 332 28.03 -0.88 9.48
C GLY A 332 27.31 0.41 9.86
N GLU A 333 28.00 1.29 10.61
CA GLU A 333 27.44 2.60 10.98
C GLU A 333 27.34 3.54 9.77
N GLU A 334 28.33 3.56 8.91
CA GLU A 334 28.28 4.33 7.67
C GLU A 334 27.20 3.78 6.74
N PHE A 335 27.07 2.46 6.62
CA PHE A 335 25.99 1.83 5.86
C PHE A 335 24.62 2.27 6.36
N TYR A 336 24.37 2.21 7.68
CA TYR A 336 23.14 2.70 8.29
C TYR A 336 22.85 4.16 7.92
N ARG A 337 23.84 5.04 8.01
CA ARG A 337 23.69 6.46 7.67
C ARG A 337 23.41 6.68 6.19
N MET A 338 24.15 5.99 5.30
CA MET A 338 23.97 6.08 3.84
C MET A 338 22.58 5.66 3.39
N ILE A 339 22.08 4.53 3.92
CA ILE A 339 20.76 3.99 3.57
C ILE A 339 19.62 4.91 4.04
N ASN A 340 19.85 5.69 5.09
CA ASN A 340 18.89 6.63 5.64
C ASN A 340 19.18 8.08 5.21
N LYS A 341 19.99 8.29 4.18
CA LYS A 341 20.14 9.63 3.64
C LYS A 341 18.81 10.17 3.16
N SER A 342 18.45 11.37 3.60
CA SER A 342 17.26 12.06 3.16
C SER A 342 17.62 13.25 2.29
N SER A 343 16.91 13.38 1.19
CA SER A 343 16.99 14.53 0.29
C SER A 343 15.68 14.69 -0.47
N PRO A 344 15.15 15.90 -0.58
CA PRO A 344 13.92 16.13 -1.36
C PRO A 344 14.09 15.66 -2.80
N SER A 345 13.09 14.94 -3.31
CA SER A 345 13.03 14.44 -4.68
C SER A 345 11.74 14.90 -5.36
N LEU A 346 11.71 14.82 -6.69
CA LEU A 346 10.50 15.13 -7.46
C LEU A 346 9.52 13.97 -7.47
N ILE A 347 10.03 12.74 -7.52
CA ILE A 347 9.24 11.53 -7.75
C ILE A 347 8.92 10.84 -6.41
N ARG A 348 7.62 10.67 -6.12
CA ARG A 348 7.14 10.04 -4.90
C ARG A 348 7.70 8.62 -4.67
N LEU A 349 7.80 7.83 -5.73
CA LEU A 349 8.33 6.45 -5.64
C LEU A 349 9.83 6.40 -5.26
N GLU A 350 10.55 7.50 -5.47
CA GLU A 350 11.96 7.64 -5.11
C GLU A 350 12.19 8.37 -3.78
N ALA A 351 11.09 8.82 -3.15
CA ALA A 351 11.15 9.58 -1.91
C ALA A 351 11.68 8.73 -0.76
N ASP A 352 12.56 9.31 0.04
CA ASP A 352 13.06 8.71 1.28
C ASP A 352 11.98 8.71 2.38
N GLU A 353 12.26 8.02 3.48
CA GLU A 353 11.31 7.84 4.57
C GLU A 353 10.79 9.16 5.17
N LEU A 354 11.65 10.17 5.30
CA LEU A 354 11.26 11.47 5.87
C LEU A 354 10.37 12.26 4.91
N THR A 355 10.71 12.27 3.63
CA THR A 355 10.02 13.10 2.62
C THR A 355 8.78 12.44 2.06
N TYR A 356 8.64 11.10 2.15
CA TYR A 356 7.52 10.35 1.57
C TYR A 356 6.14 10.87 2.00
N CYS A 357 5.95 11.13 3.31
CA CYS A 357 4.69 11.65 3.81
C CYS A 357 4.33 13.03 3.26
N LEU A 358 5.33 13.87 2.96
CA LEU A 358 5.10 15.19 2.38
C LEU A 358 4.55 15.07 0.96
N HIS A 359 5.04 14.10 0.18
CA HIS A 359 4.46 13.78 -1.13
C HIS A 359 2.99 13.34 -1.04
N ILE A 360 2.66 12.52 -0.04
CA ILE A 360 1.28 12.06 0.18
C ILE A 360 0.39 13.23 0.61
N MET A 361 0.87 14.08 1.49
CA MET A 361 0.15 15.27 1.98
C MET A 361 -0.22 16.22 0.84
N ILE A 362 0.67 16.43 -0.12
CA ILE A 362 0.41 17.25 -1.31
C ILE A 362 -0.79 16.68 -2.08
N ARG A 363 -0.78 15.38 -2.36
CA ARG A 363 -1.86 14.72 -3.09
C ARG A 363 -3.19 14.77 -2.37
N TYR A 364 -3.16 14.53 -1.06
CA TYR A 364 -4.34 14.63 -0.22
C TYR A 364 -4.99 16.03 -0.29
N GLN A 365 -4.17 17.09 -0.18
CA GLN A 365 -4.68 18.45 -0.23
C GLN A 365 -5.27 18.80 -1.60
N LEU A 366 -4.65 18.34 -2.68
CA LEU A 366 -5.15 18.54 -4.05
C LEU A 366 -6.45 17.78 -4.29
N GLU A 367 -6.54 16.50 -3.87
CA GLU A 367 -7.79 15.74 -3.94
C GLU A 367 -8.93 16.42 -3.18
N ARG A 368 -8.64 16.87 -1.94
CA ARG A 368 -9.59 17.62 -1.12
C ARG A 368 -10.13 18.84 -1.86
N ALA A 369 -9.21 19.67 -2.37
CA ALA A 369 -9.55 20.91 -3.06
C ALA A 369 -10.37 20.66 -4.35
N MET A 370 -10.04 19.60 -5.10
CA MET A 370 -10.81 19.19 -6.29
C MET A 370 -12.23 18.72 -5.93
N ILE A 371 -12.37 17.88 -4.90
CA ILE A 371 -13.69 17.36 -4.50
C ILE A 371 -14.56 18.45 -3.90
N ASP A 372 -13.99 19.36 -3.10
CA ASP A 372 -14.69 20.51 -2.53
C ASP A 372 -15.03 21.59 -3.59
N GLY A 373 -14.40 21.54 -4.77
CA GLY A 373 -14.60 22.47 -5.88
C GLY A 373 -13.90 23.83 -5.67
N SER A 374 -12.93 23.90 -4.76
CA SER A 374 -12.11 25.10 -4.55
C SER A 374 -11.04 25.29 -5.63
N ILE A 375 -10.65 24.22 -6.32
CA ILE A 375 -9.83 24.22 -7.54
C ILE A 375 -10.45 23.29 -8.59
N THR A 376 -10.03 23.48 -9.83
CA THR A 376 -10.36 22.62 -10.98
C THR A 376 -9.13 21.90 -11.51
N ALA A 377 -9.29 20.96 -12.44
CA ALA A 377 -8.16 20.30 -13.08
C ALA A 377 -7.19 21.28 -13.75
N HIS A 378 -7.71 22.43 -14.24
CA HIS A 378 -6.89 23.49 -14.81
C HIS A 378 -5.88 24.08 -13.83
N ASP A 379 -6.24 24.18 -12.55
CA ASP A 379 -5.41 24.78 -11.51
C ASP A 379 -4.34 23.80 -10.96
N LEU A 380 -4.51 22.50 -11.21
CA LEU A 380 -3.69 21.46 -10.57
C LEU A 380 -2.18 21.57 -10.82
N PRO A 381 -1.66 21.85 -12.05
CA PRO A 381 -0.22 21.96 -12.24
C PRO A 381 0.38 23.11 -11.41
N HIS A 382 -0.33 24.26 -11.35
CA HIS A 382 0.11 25.41 -10.57
C HIS A 382 0.12 25.10 -9.06
N GLU A 383 -0.99 24.55 -8.52
CA GLU A 383 -1.11 24.21 -7.10
C GLU A 383 -0.15 23.07 -6.70
N TRP A 384 0.07 22.10 -7.58
CA TRP A 384 1.08 21.06 -7.40
C TRP A 384 2.47 21.67 -7.22
N ASN A 385 2.89 22.53 -8.14
CA ASN A 385 4.20 23.15 -8.11
C ASN A 385 4.37 24.05 -6.87
N ARG A 386 3.32 24.79 -6.48
CA ARG A 386 3.30 25.61 -5.27
C ARG A 386 3.52 24.76 -4.00
N LEU A 387 2.80 23.63 -3.88
CA LEU A 387 2.91 22.75 -2.71
C LEU A 387 4.25 22.02 -2.66
N TYR A 388 4.80 21.61 -3.82
CA TYR A 388 6.15 21.04 -3.88
C TYR A 388 7.21 22.03 -3.40
N LYS A 389 7.10 23.28 -3.82
CA LYS A 389 8.01 24.34 -3.33
C LYS A 389 7.86 24.58 -1.84
N GLU A 390 6.61 24.64 -1.35
CA GLU A 390 6.31 24.89 0.07
C GLU A 390 6.80 23.75 0.98
N TYR A 391 6.56 22.46 0.61
CA TYR A 391 6.80 21.34 1.50
C TYR A 391 8.16 20.67 1.31
N LEU A 392 8.65 20.62 0.08
CA LEU A 392 9.89 19.95 -0.27
C LEU A 392 11.01 20.91 -0.66
N GLY A 393 10.70 22.18 -0.86
CA GLY A 393 11.69 23.19 -1.28
C GLY A 393 12.16 23.06 -2.73
N VAL A 394 11.59 22.15 -3.52
CA VAL A 394 12.00 21.84 -4.90
C VAL A 394 11.13 22.56 -5.93
N ASP A 395 11.72 22.92 -7.05
CA ASP A 395 11.02 23.45 -8.21
C ASP A 395 10.70 22.30 -9.17
N VAL A 396 9.45 22.22 -9.64
CA VAL A 396 8.99 21.18 -10.57
C VAL A 396 9.22 21.67 -12.00
N PRO A 397 10.12 21.03 -12.79
CA PRO A 397 10.54 21.57 -14.08
C PRO A 397 9.58 21.23 -15.23
N SER A 398 8.69 20.24 -15.05
CA SER A 398 7.76 19.79 -16.08
C SER A 398 6.58 19.02 -15.49
N ASP A 399 5.48 18.88 -16.23
CA ASP A 399 4.28 18.17 -15.78
C ASP A 399 4.54 16.67 -15.63
N LYS A 400 5.40 16.09 -16.46
CA LYS A 400 5.83 14.68 -16.37
C LYS A 400 6.49 14.36 -15.04
N LEU A 401 7.30 15.28 -14.51
CA LEU A 401 7.95 15.18 -13.21
C LEU A 401 7.10 15.76 -12.06
N GLY A 402 5.94 16.30 -12.38
CA GLY A 402 4.97 16.90 -11.51
C GLY A 402 3.65 16.14 -11.49
N VAL A 403 2.59 16.84 -11.88
CA VAL A 403 1.19 16.41 -11.80
C VAL A 403 0.87 15.12 -12.56
N LEU A 404 1.66 14.76 -13.56
CA LEU A 404 1.50 13.53 -14.37
C LEU A 404 2.26 12.32 -13.81
N GLN A 405 2.90 12.40 -12.65
CA GLN A 405 3.75 11.30 -12.17
C GLN A 405 2.98 10.05 -11.72
N ASP A 406 1.76 10.18 -11.19
CA ASP A 406 0.97 9.08 -10.63
C ASP A 406 -0.26 8.76 -11.50
N SER A 407 -0.56 7.47 -11.69
CA SER A 407 -1.72 6.99 -12.44
C SER A 407 -3.01 6.87 -11.59
N HIS A 408 -2.93 7.09 -10.29
CA HIS A 408 -4.04 6.86 -9.35
C HIS A 408 -5.33 7.56 -9.78
N TRP A 409 -5.24 8.84 -10.12
CA TRP A 409 -6.40 9.63 -10.52
C TRP A 409 -7.00 9.19 -11.86
N ALA A 410 -6.14 8.79 -12.81
CA ALA A 410 -6.58 8.25 -14.10
C ALA A 410 -7.37 6.94 -13.94
N ASN A 411 -7.04 6.14 -12.93
CA ASN A 411 -7.69 4.87 -12.61
C ASN A 411 -8.85 5.00 -11.60
N GLY A 412 -9.26 6.22 -11.25
CA GLY A 412 -10.36 6.47 -10.31
C GLY A 412 -10.03 6.24 -8.83
N ASN A 413 -8.75 6.03 -8.49
CA ASN A 413 -8.29 5.77 -7.12
C ASN A 413 -8.15 7.07 -6.30
N ILE A 414 -9.19 7.90 -6.27
CA ILE A 414 -9.26 9.14 -5.50
C ILE A 414 -9.60 8.79 -4.05
N GLY A 415 -8.83 9.30 -3.09
CA GLY A 415 -8.92 8.95 -1.67
C GLY A 415 -7.96 7.83 -1.23
N TYR A 416 -7.15 7.27 -2.16
CA TYR A 416 -6.21 6.20 -1.84
C TYR A 416 -4.93 6.69 -1.15
N PHE A 417 -4.40 7.84 -1.55
CA PHE A 417 -3.10 8.34 -1.08
C PHE A 417 -2.94 8.41 0.44
N PRO A 418 -3.94 8.82 1.24
CA PRO A 418 -3.79 8.86 2.70
C PRO A 418 -3.39 7.52 3.32
N SER A 419 -3.83 6.38 2.75
CA SER A 419 -3.50 5.04 3.25
C SER A 419 -1.98 4.80 3.35
N TYR A 420 -1.19 5.34 2.44
CA TYR A 420 0.27 5.22 2.46
C TYR A 420 0.92 5.89 3.68
N ALA A 421 0.48 7.11 4.02
CA ALA A 421 1.04 7.84 5.16
C ALA A 421 0.50 7.29 6.49
N ILE A 422 -0.79 6.94 6.54
CA ILE A 422 -1.43 6.35 7.71
C ILE A 422 -0.79 4.99 8.02
N GLY A 423 -0.51 4.16 7.01
CA GLY A 423 0.20 2.90 7.18
C GLY A 423 1.56 3.08 7.83
N SER A 424 2.35 4.07 7.38
CA SER A 424 3.63 4.41 8.01
C SER A 424 3.47 4.81 9.49
N ALA A 425 2.43 5.59 9.80
CA ALA A 425 2.15 6.03 11.17
C ALA A 425 1.67 4.88 12.06
N TYR A 426 0.86 3.95 11.54
CA TYR A 426 0.48 2.72 12.24
C TYR A 426 1.73 1.90 12.60
N GLY A 427 2.65 1.72 11.66
CA GLY A 427 3.91 1.02 11.92
C GLY A 427 4.72 1.61 13.07
N ALA A 428 4.82 2.94 13.15
CA ALA A 428 5.52 3.62 14.24
C ALA A 428 4.85 3.39 15.61
N GLN A 429 3.52 3.36 15.65
CA GLN A 429 2.80 3.10 16.90
C GLN A 429 2.86 1.62 17.29
N TYR A 430 2.87 0.68 16.31
CA TYR A 430 3.16 -0.73 16.58
C TYR A 430 4.54 -0.92 17.20
N TYR A 431 5.57 -0.27 16.69
CA TYR A 431 6.91 -0.33 17.26
C TYR A 431 6.94 0.14 18.71
N LYS A 432 6.24 1.24 19.00
CA LYS A 432 6.12 1.77 20.36
C LYS A 432 5.44 0.78 21.32
N GLU A 433 4.32 0.17 20.90
CA GLU A 433 3.60 -0.80 21.73
C GLU A 433 4.39 -2.11 21.87
N MET A 434 4.98 -2.62 20.80
CA MET A 434 5.84 -3.80 20.81
C MET A 434 7.03 -3.63 21.77
N SER A 435 7.61 -2.43 21.81
CA SER A 435 8.73 -2.10 22.70
C SER A 435 8.36 -2.08 24.19
N ARG A 436 7.06 -2.13 24.55
CA ARG A 436 6.61 -2.32 25.93
C ARG A 436 6.58 -3.79 26.32
N ASP A 437 6.38 -4.69 25.36
CA ASP A 437 6.29 -6.12 25.59
C ASP A 437 7.67 -6.79 25.65
N PHE A 438 8.65 -6.30 24.84
CA PHE A 438 10.04 -6.79 24.85
C PHE A 438 11.02 -5.79 24.25
N ASP A 439 12.33 -6.02 24.46
CA ASP A 439 13.39 -5.19 23.85
C ASP A 439 13.54 -5.53 22.36
N VAL A 440 12.90 -4.74 21.49
CA VAL A 440 12.90 -4.91 20.04
C VAL A 440 14.31 -4.73 19.47
N LYS A 441 15.10 -3.76 19.99
CA LYS A 441 16.46 -3.50 19.53
C LYS A 441 17.40 -4.69 19.80
N ALA A 442 17.30 -5.24 21.01
CA ALA A 442 18.08 -6.44 21.37
C ALA A 442 17.67 -7.63 20.50
N ALA A 443 16.38 -7.84 20.24
CA ALA A 443 15.91 -8.89 19.36
C ALA A 443 16.43 -8.75 17.93
N LEU A 444 16.40 -7.53 17.36
CA LEU A 444 16.94 -7.23 16.03
C LEU A 444 18.43 -7.49 15.96
N SER A 445 19.21 -6.98 16.93
CA SER A 445 20.67 -7.18 17.00
C SER A 445 21.06 -8.66 17.10
N ALA A 446 20.20 -9.48 17.73
CA ALA A 446 20.38 -10.92 17.83
C ALA A 446 19.89 -11.73 16.62
N GLY A 447 19.27 -11.09 15.62
CA GLY A 447 18.66 -11.75 14.46
C GLY A 447 17.35 -12.50 14.80
N GLU A 448 16.67 -12.15 15.89
CA GLU A 448 15.46 -12.80 16.38
C GLU A 448 14.16 -12.16 15.82
N LEU A 449 14.11 -11.94 14.50
CA LEU A 449 12.91 -11.38 13.86
C LEU A 449 11.64 -12.21 14.10
N CYS A 450 11.79 -13.50 14.37
CA CYS A 450 10.68 -14.38 14.73
C CYS A 450 9.88 -13.90 15.97
N LYS A 451 10.49 -13.14 16.89
CA LYS A 451 9.77 -12.54 18.03
C LYS A 451 8.87 -11.40 17.55
N ILE A 452 9.34 -10.59 16.61
CA ILE A 452 8.59 -9.51 15.98
C ILE A 452 7.42 -10.08 15.18
N ASN A 453 7.70 -11.06 14.32
CA ASN A 453 6.69 -11.73 13.49
C ASN A 453 5.58 -12.34 14.37
N ARG A 454 5.95 -13.06 15.46
CA ARG A 454 4.98 -13.64 16.39
C ARG A 454 4.10 -12.59 17.07
N TRP A 455 4.69 -11.45 17.48
CA TRP A 455 3.91 -10.36 18.05
C TRP A 455 2.91 -9.79 17.05
N MET A 456 3.32 -9.60 15.78
CA MET A 456 2.46 -9.13 14.70
C MET A 456 1.36 -10.14 14.38
N GLU A 457 1.69 -11.42 14.30
CA GLU A 457 0.73 -12.50 14.08
C GLU A 457 -0.33 -12.54 15.19
N ASP A 458 0.12 -12.53 16.45
CA ASP A 458 -0.78 -12.58 17.61
C ASP A 458 -1.70 -11.37 17.73
N LYS A 459 -1.23 -10.21 17.37
CA LYS A 459 -1.94 -8.94 17.58
C LYS A 459 -2.71 -8.45 16.36
N ILE A 460 -2.22 -8.73 15.13
CA ILE A 460 -2.74 -8.15 13.87
C ILE A 460 -3.10 -9.25 12.86
N TRP A 461 -2.13 -10.05 12.40
CA TRP A 461 -2.26 -10.82 11.17
C TRP A 461 -3.34 -11.88 11.21
N LYS A 462 -3.43 -12.65 12.30
CA LYS A 462 -4.41 -13.73 12.43
C LYS A 462 -5.87 -13.28 12.32
N TYR A 463 -6.13 -11.98 12.48
CA TYR A 463 -7.50 -11.48 12.43
C TYR A 463 -7.99 -11.23 10.98
N GLY A 464 -7.08 -11.11 9.98
CA GLY A 464 -7.50 -10.77 8.62
C GLY A 464 -8.51 -9.62 8.60
N CYS A 465 -9.63 -9.79 7.90
CA CYS A 465 -10.73 -8.82 7.85
C CYS A 465 -11.82 -9.04 8.94
N MET A 466 -11.55 -9.78 10.01
CA MET A 466 -12.52 -10.02 11.09
C MET A 466 -12.96 -8.77 11.84
N LYS A 467 -12.10 -7.76 11.88
CA LYS A 467 -12.38 -6.46 12.53
C LYS A 467 -12.23 -5.34 11.51
N ASP A 468 -12.96 -4.25 11.74
CA ASP A 468 -12.69 -3.02 11.01
C ASP A 468 -11.28 -2.52 11.31
N PRO A 469 -10.60 -1.88 10.34
CA PRO A 469 -9.18 -1.52 10.48
C PRO A 469 -8.86 -0.72 11.74
N MET A 470 -9.61 0.34 12.00
CA MET A 470 -9.42 1.17 13.20
C MET A 470 -9.70 0.40 14.48
N ALA A 471 -10.73 -0.45 14.51
CA ALA A 471 -11.03 -1.29 15.68
C ALA A 471 -9.92 -2.34 15.93
N LEU A 472 -9.33 -2.91 14.87
CA LEU A 472 -8.18 -3.79 14.97
C LEU A 472 -6.97 -3.02 15.52
N PHE A 473 -6.65 -1.87 14.94
CA PHE A 473 -5.56 -1.01 15.39
C PHE A 473 -5.72 -0.61 16.87
N GLU A 474 -6.88 -0.06 17.24
CA GLU A 474 -7.15 0.40 18.62
C GLU A 474 -7.14 -0.74 19.64
N SER A 475 -7.49 -1.96 19.24
CA SER A 475 -7.41 -3.12 20.13
C SER A 475 -5.96 -3.48 20.54
N VAL A 476 -4.98 -3.00 19.79
CA VAL A 476 -3.54 -3.25 20.02
C VAL A 476 -2.85 -2.02 20.58
N CYS A 477 -3.07 -0.87 19.94
CA CYS A 477 -2.31 0.37 20.18
C CYS A 477 -3.09 1.43 20.98
N GLY A 478 -4.37 1.17 21.28
CA GLY A 478 -5.24 2.21 21.78
C GLY A 478 -5.52 3.27 20.70
N LYS A 479 -5.87 4.48 21.12
CA LYS A 479 -6.21 5.56 20.18
C LYS A 479 -5.04 5.89 19.27
N PHE A 480 -5.34 6.11 17.98
CA PHE A 480 -4.35 6.55 17.00
C PHE A 480 -3.77 7.91 17.38
N ASP A 481 -2.43 7.98 17.44
CA ASP A 481 -1.66 9.15 17.82
C ASP A 481 -0.61 9.49 16.75
N PRO A 482 -0.87 10.45 15.87
CA PRO A 482 0.06 10.84 14.80
C PRO A 482 1.40 11.37 15.32
N THR A 483 1.48 11.80 16.59
CA THR A 483 2.75 12.29 17.15
C THR A 483 3.78 11.18 17.29
N CYS A 484 3.36 9.92 17.44
CA CYS A 484 4.27 8.76 17.50
C CYS A 484 5.16 8.66 16.26
N TYR A 485 4.58 8.88 15.08
CA TYR A 485 5.33 8.83 13.82
C TYR A 485 6.24 10.04 13.65
N ALA A 486 5.76 11.24 14.00
CA ALA A 486 6.58 12.44 13.97
C ALA A 486 7.76 12.34 14.96
N ASP A 487 7.53 11.85 16.19
CA ASP A 487 8.58 11.62 17.20
C ASP A 487 9.65 10.62 16.68
N TYR A 488 9.19 9.54 16.06
CA TYR A 488 10.08 8.54 15.47
C TYR A 488 11.01 9.17 14.42
N LEU A 489 10.45 9.90 13.46
CA LEU A 489 11.22 10.54 12.39
C LEU A 489 12.16 11.65 12.94
N GLU A 490 11.68 12.49 13.83
CA GLU A 490 12.50 13.53 14.44
C GLU A 490 13.70 12.94 15.19
N ASN A 491 13.48 11.91 16.01
CA ASN A 491 14.55 11.25 16.74
C ASN A 491 15.58 10.63 15.80
N LYS A 492 15.11 9.86 14.79
CA LYS A 492 15.96 9.16 13.83
C LYS A 492 16.82 10.14 13.02
N TYR A 493 16.20 11.15 12.41
CA TYR A 493 16.90 12.07 11.54
C TYR A 493 17.74 13.10 12.30
N SER A 494 17.32 13.49 13.52
CA SER A 494 18.18 14.30 14.41
C SER A 494 19.45 13.54 14.79
N GLU A 495 19.37 12.26 15.08
CA GLU A 495 20.56 11.42 15.37
C GLU A 495 21.46 11.28 14.15
N ILE A 496 20.90 10.96 12.96
CA ILE A 496 21.66 10.75 11.72
C ILE A 496 22.40 12.03 11.30
N TYR A 497 21.73 13.17 11.41
CA TYR A 497 22.28 14.45 10.95
C TYR A 497 22.91 15.29 12.07
N GLY A 498 22.81 14.89 13.35
CA GLY A 498 23.36 15.60 14.50
C GLY A 498 22.69 16.97 14.69
N LEU A 499 21.36 17.02 14.65
CA LEU A 499 20.53 18.25 14.76
C LEU A 499 20.22 18.58 16.20
#